data_6d4d1957352151632860fb5595eacae4
#
_entry.id   6d4d1957352151632860fb5595eacae4
#
_cell.length_a   1.000
_cell.length_b   1.000
_cell.length_c   1.000
_cell.angle_alpha   90.00
_cell.angle_beta   90.00
_cell.angle_gamma   90.00
#
_symmetry.space_group_name_H-M   'P 1'
#
loop_
_entity.id
_entity.type
_entity.pdbx_description
1 polymer ?
#
loop_
_entity_poly.entity_id
_entity_poly.type
_entity_poly.pdbx_seq_one_letter_code
_entity_poly.pdbx_strand_id
1 'polypeptide(L)'
;MTDTQFAACARECATYTDPDAYVSGLSLSDIWDDAPDSPIPPDRPDQLRAIYTAATRTVREIVSAAGMTQAAFAEHFCIPRRTVEDWCRGVRECPLYTRLLMQQCLGLFAPPVK
;
A
#
# COMPACT_ATOMS: atom_id res chain seq x y z
N MET A 1 -6.20 -13.40 -2.53
CA MET A 1 -7.23 -12.74 -1.68
C MET A 1 -8.27 -12.06 -2.56
N THR A 2 -9.43 -11.76 -2.01
CA THR A 2 -10.48 -11.02 -2.70
C THR A 2 -10.23 -9.52 -2.62
N ASP A 3 -10.95 -8.73 -3.44
CA ASP A 3 -10.88 -7.26 -3.36
C ASP A 3 -11.31 -6.76 -1.98
N THR A 4 -12.33 -7.36 -1.38
CA THR A 4 -12.80 -7.00 -0.04
C THR A 4 -11.73 -7.26 1.02
N GLN A 5 -11.06 -8.40 0.94
CA GLN A 5 -9.97 -8.76 1.85
C GLN A 5 -8.78 -7.80 1.67
N PHE A 6 -8.41 -7.50 0.44
CA PHE A 6 -7.34 -6.56 0.15
C PHE A 6 -7.65 -5.17 0.73
N ALA A 7 -8.87 -4.67 0.50
CA ALA A 7 -9.29 -3.36 1.01
C ALA A 7 -9.23 -3.31 2.55
N ALA A 8 -9.67 -4.36 3.22
CA ALA A 8 -9.58 -4.46 4.67
C ALA A 8 -8.13 -4.44 5.15
N CYS A 9 -7.25 -5.22 4.51
CA CYS A 9 -5.83 -5.27 4.83
C CYS A 9 -5.16 -3.91 4.64
N ALA A 10 -5.46 -3.21 3.55
CA ALA A 10 -4.88 -1.92 3.25
C ALA A 10 -5.30 -0.84 4.27
N ARG A 11 -6.57 -0.84 4.68
CA ARG A 11 -7.07 0.12 5.66
C ARG A 11 -6.47 -0.11 7.05
N GLU A 12 -6.29 -1.37 7.44
CA GLU A 12 -5.72 -1.72 8.75
C GLU A 12 -4.26 -1.28 8.90
N CYS A 13 -3.56 -1.00 7.82
CA CYS A 13 -2.17 -0.52 7.89
C CYS A 13 -2.05 0.76 8.74
N ALA A 14 -3.07 1.61 8.76
CA ALA A 14 -3.06 2.85 9.52
C ALA A 14 -3.05 2.63 11.04
N THR A 15 -3.44 1.44 11.52
CA THR A 15 -3.51 1.13 12.95
C THR A 15 -2.22 0.51 13.49
N TYR A 16 -1.26 0.24 12.62
CA TYR A 16 0.02 -0.39 13.00
C TYR A 16 1.19 0.53 12.67
N THR A 17 2.21 0.48 13.52
CA THR A 17 3.46 1.21 13.31
C THR A 17 4.63 0.27 13.02
N ASP A 18 4.41 -1.03 13.08
CA ASP A 18 5.42 -2.06 12.89
C ASP A 18 4.92 -3.10 11.89
N PRO A 19 5.67 -3.37 10.80
CA PRO A 19 5.26 -4.36 9.80
C PRO A 19 5.10 -5.77 10.37
N ASP A 20 5.92 -6.17 11.33
CA ASP A 20 5.84 -7.52 11.92
C ASP A 20 4.56 -7.67 12.75
N ALA A 21 4.20 -6.64 13.51
CA ALA A 21 2.94 -6.64 14.28
C ALA A 21 1.73 -6.69 13.34
N TYR A 22 1.79 -5.95 12.24
CA TYR A 22 0.75 -5.96 11.21
C TYR A 22 0.59 -7.35 10.60
N VAL A 23 1.68 -7.97 10.16
CA VAL A 23 1.64 -9.30 9.54
C VAL A 23 1.09 -10.33 10.52
N SER A 24 1.55 -10.32 11.76
CA SER A 24 1.07 -11.25 12.80
C SER A 24 -0.42 -11.06 13.10
N GLY A 25 -0.84 -9.80 13.27
CA GLY A 25 -2.24 -9.48 13.58
C GLY A 25 -3.18 -9.84 12.45
N LEU A 26 -2.85 -9.46 11.24
CA LEU A 26 -3.70 -9.71 10.07
C LEU A 26 -3.71 -11.17 9.64
N SER A 27 -2.62 -11.90 9.83
CA SER A 27 -2.56 -13.33 9.49
C SER A 27 -3.55 -14.16 10.32
N LEU A 28 -3.85 -13.70 11.54
CA LEU A 28 -4.78 -14.38 12.45
C LEU A 28 -6.17 -13.72 12.47
N SER A 29 -6.41 -12.76 11.62
CA SER A 29 -7.68 -12.04 11.54
C SER A 29 -8.80 -12.92 10.99
N ASP A 30 -10.03 -12.58 11.33
CA ASP A 30 -11.25 -13.26 10.85
C ASP A 30 -11.71 -12.79 9.47
N ILE A 31 -10.95 -11.94 8.79
CA ILE A 31 -11.25 -11.50 7.42
C ILE A 31 -11.08 -12.62 6.39
N TRP A 32 -10.37 -13.69 6.76
CA TRP A 32 -10.11 -14.84 5.88
C TRP A 32 -11.19 -15.89 6.03
N ASP A 33 -11.56 -16.51 4.91
CA ASP A 33 -12.55 -17.59 4.87
C ASP A 33 -11.90 -18.96 5.09
N ASP A 34 -10.90 -19.03 5.95
CA ASP A 34 -10.20 -20.28 6.25
C ASP A 34 -11.03 -21.13 7.20
N ALA A 35 -10.96 -22.45 7.03
CA ALA A 35 -11.52 -23.38 8.02
C ALA A 35 -10.76 -23.22 9.33
N PRO A 36 -11.44 -23.42 10.53
CA PRO A 36 -10.82 -23.17 11.83
C PRO A 36 -9.49 -23.85 12.07
N ASP A 37 -9.27 -25.02 11.50
CA ASP A 37 -8.06 -25.81 11.69
C ASP A 37 -7.12 -25.76 10.47
N SER A 38 -7.40 -24.90 9.50
CA SER A 38 -6.56 -24.78 8.30
C SER A 38 -5.26 -24.07 8.61
N PRO A 39 -4.13 -24.54 8.08
CA PRO A 39 -2.87 -23.80 8.20
C PRO A 39 -2.94 -22.49 7.43
N ILE A 40 -2.21 -21.49 7.92
CA ILE A 40 -2.09 -20.21 7.20
C ILE A 40 -1.35 -20.47 5.88
N PRO A 41 -1.89 -20.01 4.72
CA PRO A 41 -1.19 -20.14 3.46
C PRO A 41 0.22 -19.55 3.55
N PRO A 42 1.26 -20.22 3.04
CA PRO A 42 2.65 -19.78 3.22
C PRO A 42 2.99 -18.47 2.54
N ASP A 43 2.22 -18.04 1.54
CA ASP A 43 2.41 -16.77 0.84
C ASP A 43 1.70 -15.59 1.51
N ARG A 44 0.80 -15.84 2.47
CA ARG A 44 0.03 -14.78 3.13
C ARG A 44 0.90 -13.75 3.86
N PRO A 45 1.89 -14.16 4.67
CA PRO A 45 2.75 -13.17 5.33
C PRO A 45 3.47 -12.24 4.35
N ASP A 46 3.96 -12.77 3.23
CA ASP A 46 4.65 -11.97 2.21
C ASP A 46 3.68 -11.01 1.52
N GLN A 47 2.47 -11.46 1.22
CA GLN A 47 1.42 -10.61 0.65
C GLN A 47 1.08 -9.45 1.59
N LEU A 48 0.89 -9.74 2.88
CA LEU A 48 0.59 -8.73 3.88
C LEU A 48 1.73 -7.72 4.03
N ARG A 49 2.97 -8.18 4.02
CA ARG A 49 4.14 -7.31 4.12
C ARG A 49 4.23 -6.38 2.91
N ALA A 50 3.94 -6.88 1.72
CA ALA A 50 3.91 -6.07 0.50
C ALA A 50 2.80 -5.01 0.56
N ILE A 51 1.62 -5.36 1.05
CA ILE A 51 0.51 -4.42 1.24
C ILE A 51 0.90 -3.33 2.24
N TYR A 52 1.46 -3.72 3.38
CA TYR A 52 1.90 -2.76 4.40
C TYR A 52 2.93 -1.79 3.84
N THR A 53 3.93 -2.28 3.14
CA THR A 53 4.96 -1.45 2.52
C THR A 53 4.34 -0.43 1.56
N ALA A 54 3.46 -0.88 0.67
CA ALA A 54 2.81 0.01 -0.30
C ALA A 54 1.87 1.02 0.38
N ALA A 55 1.07 0.58 1.35
CA ALA A 55 0.07 1.41 2.00
C ALA A 55 0.69 2.48 2.93
N THR A 56 1.89 2.23 3.45
CA THR A 56 2.58 3.17 4.36
C THR A 56 3.59 4.07 3.68
N ARG A 57 3.87 3.87 2.38
CA ARG A 57 4.76 4.76 1.64
C ARG A 57 4.14 6.15 1.50
N THR A 58 4.93 7.18 1.80
CA THR A 58 4.57 8.56 1.49
C THR A 58 4.76 8.82 0.00
N VAL A 59 4.15 9.89 -0.53
CA VAL A 59 4.37 10.29 -1.93
C VAL A 59 5.85 10.55 -2.19
N ARG A 60 6.55 11.17 -1.25
CA ARG A 60 7.99 11.41 -1.35
C ARG A 60 8.76 10.11 -1.53
N GLU A 61 8.41 9.08 -0.77
CA GLU A 61 9.03 7.76 -0.89
C GLU A 61 8.69 7.09 -2.23
N ILE A 62 7.45 7.25 -2.71
CA ILE A 62 7.03 6.72 -4.00
C ILE A 62 7.83 7.36 -5.14
N VAL A 63 7.97 8.68 -5.13
CA VAL A 63 8.75 9.43 -6.13
C VAL A 63 10.20 8.95 -6.12
N SER A 64 10.78 8.80 -4.95
CA SER A 64 12.15 8.30 -4.79
C SER A 64 12.31 6.87 -5.31
N ALA A 65 11.39 5.98 -4.95
CA ALA A 65 11.41 4.58 -5.39
C ALA A 65 11.25 4.46 -6.92
N ALA A 66 10.52 5.38 -7.54
CA ALA A 66 10.35 5.42 -8.99
C ALA A 66 11.58 5.98 -9.72
N GLY A 67 12.52 6.58 -9.00
CA GLY A 67 13.70 7.21 -9.60
C GLY A 67 13.36 8.47 -10.39
N MET A 68 12.29 9.16 -10.03
CA MET A 68 11.80 10.34 -10.75
C MET A 68 12.00 11.62 -9.92
N THR A 69 12.04 12.76 -10.63
CA THR A 69 11.90 14.06 -9.97
C THR A 69 10.43 14.32 -9.69
N GLN A 70 10.12 15.23 -8.76
CA GLN A 70 8.74 15.61 -8.49
C GLN A 70 8.05 16.18 -9.74
N ALA A 71 8.78 16.96 -10.54
CA ALA A 71 8.26 17.51 -11.80
C ALA A 71 7.91 16.40 -12.81
N ALA A 72 8.80 15.43 -12.99
CA ALA A 72 8.57 14.31 -13.91
C ALA A 72 7.41 13.43 -13.43
N PHE A 73 7.30 13.20 -12.12
CA PHE A 73 6.22 12.44 -11.52
C PHE A 73 4.87 13.12 -11.74
N ALA A 74 4.80 14.43 -11.51
CA ALA A 74 3.59 15.23 -11.74
C ALA A 74 3.16 15.15 -13.22
N GLU A 75 4.10 15.32 -14.13
CA GLU A 75 3.83 15.24 -15.57
C GLU A 75 3.33 13.85 -15.98
N HIS A 76 3.98 12.80 -15.48
CA HIS A 76 3.62 11.41 -15.77
C HIS A 76 2.17 11.09 -15.40
N PHE A 77 1.70 11.59 -14.28
CA PHE A 77 0.34 11.34 -13.80
C PHE A 77 -0.65 12.46 -14.11
N CYS A 78 -0.23 13.46 -14.88
CA CYS A 78 -1.07 14.64 -15.19
C CYS A 78 -1.61 15.33 -13.94
N ILE A 79 -0.78 15.40 -12.91
CA ILE A 79 -1.10 16.05 -11.63
C ILE A 79 -0.44 17.43 -11.62
N PRO A 80 -1.12 18.49 -11.12
CA PRO A 80 -0.45 19.78 -10.97
C PRO A 80 0.80 19.64 -10.10
N ARG A 81 1.91 20.20 -10.57
CA ARG A 81 3.20 20.11 -9.87
C ARG A 81 3.09 20.56 -8.41
N ARG A 82 2.32 21.63 -8.16
CA ARG A 82 2.09 22.15 -6.81
C ARG A 82 1.46 21.09 -5.90
N THR A 83 0.55 20.29 -6.41
CA THR A 83 -0.09 19.23 -5.64
C THR A 83 0.92 18.17 -5.21
N VAL A 84 1.80 17.74 -6.12
CA VAL A 84 2.87 16.77 -5.81
C VAL A 84 3.83 17.36 -4.77
N GLU A 85 4.21 18.62 -4.93
CA GLU A 85 5.08 19.32 -3.96
C GLU A 85 4.44 19.38 -2.57
N ASP A 86 3.15 19.67 -2.49
CA ASP A 86 2.41 19.73 -1.23
C ASP A 86 2.33 18.37 -0.56
N TRP A 87 2.12 17.30 -1.32
CA TRP A 87 2.14 15.94 -0.80
C TRP A 87 3.52 15.57 -0.25
N CYS A 88 4.58 15.90 -0.98
CA CYS A 88 5.96 15.59 -0.58
C CYS A 88 6.40 16.37 0.66
N ARG A 89 5.87 17.57 0.86
CA ARG A 89 6.15 18.40 2.04
C ARG A 89 5.25 18.11 3.23
N GLY A 90 4.24 17.27 3.05
CA GLY A 90 3.27 16.95 4.10
C GLY A 90 2.24 18.04 4.36
N VAL A 91 2.12 19.04 3.47
CA VAL A 91 1.12 20.12 3.57
C VAL A 91 -0.28 19.62 3.28
N ARG A 92 -0.37 18.65 2.36
CA ARG A 92 -1.62 17.95 2.01
C ARG A 92 -1.38 16.45 2.11
N GLU A 93 -2.41 15.74 2.51
CA GLU A 93 -2.38 14.28 2.55
C GLU A 93 -2.87 13.71 1.22
N CYS A 94 -2.08 12.82 0.63
CA CYS A 94 -2.50 12.07 -0.55
C CYS A 94 -3.33 10.87 -0.09
N PRO A 95 -4.55 10.68 -0.62
CA PRO A 95 -5.39 9.55 -0.24
C PRO A 95 -4.70 8.21 -0.46
N LEU A 96 -5.01 7.24 0.40
CA LEU A 96 -4.45 5.89 0.31
C LEU A 96 -4.69 5.27 -1.08
N TYR A 97 -5.91 5.36 -1.60
CA TYR A 97 -6.23 4.76 -2.90
C TYR A 97 -5.40 5.38 -4.04
N THR A 98 -5.13 6.67 -3.99
CA THR A 98 -4.29 7.35 -4.99
C THR A 98 -2.85 6.86 -4.90
N ARG A 99 -2.30 6.73 -3.69
CA ARG A 99 -0.94 6.23 -3.50
C ARG A 99 -0.79 4.80 -3.98
N LEU A 100 -1.78 3.95 -3.71
CA LEU A 100 -1.77 2.56 -4.19
C LEU A 100 -1.85 2.48 -5.71
N LEU A 101 -2.73 3.27 -6.34
CA LEU A 101 -2.86 3.30 -7.80
C LEU A 101 -1.58 3.78 -8.48
N MET A 102 -0.95 4.84 -7.96
CA MET A 102 0.30 5.33 -8.52
C MET A 102 1.40 4.28 -8.45
N GLN A 103 1.50 3.56 -7.35
CA GLN A 103 2.49 2.49 -7.20
C GLN A 103 2.23 1.33 -8.15
N GLN A 104 0.97 0.99 -8.39
CA GLN A 104 0.61 -0.04 -9.38
C GLN A 104 1.03 0.41 -10.79
N CYS A 105 0.73 1.65 -11.17
CA CYS A 105 1.10 2.20 -12.48
C CYS A 105 2.62 2.22 -12.69
N LEU A 106 3.39 2.43 -11.62
CA LEU A 106 4.84 2.49 -11.68
C LEU A 106 5.53 1.12 -11.55
N GLY A 107 4.75 0.07 -11.39
CA GLY A 107 5.29 -1.28 -11.19
C GLY A 107 5.95 -1.51 -9.84
N LEU A 108 5.68 -0.64 -8.85
CA LEU A 108 6.25 -0.76 -7.50
C LEU A 108 5.45 -1.69 -6.59
N PHE A 109 4.22 -1.99 -6.98
CA PHE A 109 3.31 -2.80 -6.18
C PHE A 109 2.29 -3.47 -7.09
N ALA A 110 2.01 -4.74 -6.84
CA ALA A 110 0.94 -5.48 -7.49
C ALA A 110 0.02 -6.06 -6.40
N PRO A 111 -1.28 -5.67 -6.37
CA PRO A 111 -2.20 -6.22 -5.38
C PRO A 111 -2.31 -7.74 -5.52
N PRO A 112 -2.23 -8.50 -4.42
CA PRO A 112 -2.37 -9.96 -4.46
C PRO A 112 -3.84 -10.39 -4.57
N VAL A 113 -4.54 -9.84 -5.55
CA VAL A 113 -5.97 -10.08 -5.81
C VAL A 113 -6.09 -10.96 -7.04
N LYS A 114 -6.95 -11.96 -6.96
CA LYS A 114 -7.24 -12.88 -8.06
C LYS A 114 -8.60 -12.59 -8.66
#